data_886281927d42f9f76c25ffad1458f2c7
#
_entry.id   886281927d42f9f76c25ffad1458f2c7
#
_cell.length_a   1.000
_cell.length_b   1.000
_cell.length_c   1.000
_cell.angle_alpha   90.00
_cell.angle_beta   90.00
_cell.angle_gamma   90.00
#
_symmetry.space_group_name_H-M   'P 1'
#
loop_
_entity.id
_entity.type
_entity.pdbx_description
1 polymer ?
#
loop_
_entity_poly.entity_id
_entity_poly.type
_entity_poly.pdbx_seq_one_letter_code
_entity_poly.pdbx_strand_id
1 'polypeptide(L)'
;MPSRSLLPLVLAAVLLAGCGTAPPAPAGPGSTGVPGSTAVAPSATPPAPSSSTPVAPPPSAPPASELPRGGRELFPRYRLFGYSGYPGAPGQGRLGIGSLDARMKEIEQRGQAWRGGRTLLPVMELIAVTVHGSPGRDGMYRSRTSEAIIKRWHDAATRHKALLLLNIQPGRADFIDEVKHFEKWLKYPNVGVALDPEWAVGKGQVPGRVFGSTTGRELNDVALYLSQLTAANALPQKVMLFHQLHVTIVKKPKDLRPQPGVVYINSVDGIGSPGAKVATFQRVMKTRPSYVHPGFKLFYAEDVKTGKRLMTAKEVLRLKPQPEYILFE
;
A
#
# COMPACT_ATOMS: atom_id res chain seq x y z
N MET A 1 -27.29 -36.91 -3.55
CA MET A 1 -25.98 -36.70 -2.92
C MET A 1 -25.13 -35.85 -3.86
N PRO A 2 -24.83 -34.57 -3.56
CA PRO A 2 -24.02 -33.74 -4.42
C PRO A 2 -22.54 -33.95 -4.10
N SER A 3 -21.78 -34.28 -5.14
CA SER A 3 -20.34 -34.46 -5.19
C SER A 3 -19.61 -33.19 -4.70
N ARG A 4 -18.80 -33.32 -3.66
CA ARG A 4 -17.87 -32.29 -3.19
C ARG A 4 -16.62 -32.31 -4.08
N SER A 5 -16.55 -31.39 -5.03
CA SER A 5 -15.33 -31.13 -5.77
C SER A 5 -14.33 -30.43 -4.85
N LEU A 6 -13.35 -31.17 -4.37
CA LEU A 6 -12.16 -30.65 -3.70
C LEU A 6 -11.30 -29.96 -4.77
N LEU A 7 -11.24 -28.64 -4.74
CA LEU A 7 -10.23 -27.86 -5.48
C LEU A 7 -8.87 -28.14 -4.84
N PRO A 8 -7.84 -28.52 -5.61
CA PRO A 8 -6.50 -28.65 -5.05
C PRO A 8 -5.96 -27.28 -4.68
N LEU A 9 -5.60 -27.14 -3.41
CA LEU A 9 -4.92 -25.99 -2.83
C LEU A 9 -3.48 -26.00 -3.37
N VAL A 10 -3.20 -25.27 -4.44
CA VAL A 10 -1.81 -25.02 -4.88
C VAL A 10 -1.24 -23.94 -3.97
N LEU A 11 -0.65 -24.37 -2.87
CA LEU A 11 0.16 -23.54 -1.99
C LEU A 11 1.53 -23.39 -2.66
N ALA A 12 1.79 -22.25 -3.29
CA ALA A 12 3.14 -21.92 -3.76
C ALA A 12 4.01 -21.64 -2.53
N ALA A 13 4.73 -22.67 -2.07
CA ALA A 13 5.72 -22.53 -1.01
C ALA A 13 6.94 -21.80 -1.59
N VAL A 14 7.06 -20.51 -1.31
CA VAL A 14 8.31 -19.77 -1.52
C VAL A 14 9.23 -20.12 -0.35
N LEU A 15 10.17 -21.05 -0.59
CA LEU A 15 11.26 -21.37 0.33
C LEU A 15 12.26 -20.22 0.34
N LEU A 16 12.25 -19.43 1.41
CA LEU A 16 13.25 -18.43 1.74
C LEU A 16 14.43 -19.12 2.47
N ALA A 17 15.50 -19.40 1.75
CA ALA A 17 16.81 -19.63 2.35
C ALA A 17 17.55 -18.30 2.41
N GLY A 18 17.78 -17.78 3.60
CA GLY A 18 18.55 -16.56 3.83
C GLY A 18 19.13 -16.54 5.24
N CYS A 19 20.32 -17.13 5.43
CA CYS A 19 21.16 -16.89 6.61
C CYS A 19 21.89 -15.56 6.43
N GLY A 20 21.63 -14.60 7.33
CA GLY A 20 22.37 -13.36 7.42
C GLY A 20 22.50 -12.96 8.89
N THR A 21 23.68 -13.17 9.47
CA THR A 21 24.05 -12.74 10.83
C THR A 21 24.30 -11.24 10.86
N ALA A 22 23.67 -10.52 11.76
CA ALA A 22 23.93 -9.11 12.05
C ALA A 22 24.88 -8.94 13.24
N PRO A 23 25.82 -7.97 13.21
CA PRO A 23 26.70 -7.68 14.35
C PRO A 23 26.03 -6.75 15.39
N PRO A 24 26.53 -6.73 16.64
CA PRO A 24 25.92 -5.99 17.75
C PRO A 24 26.30 -4.50 17.74
N ALA A 25 25.41 -3.66 18.25
CA ALA A 25 25.62 -2.23 18.44
C ALA A 25 26.27 -1.93 19.80
N PRO A 26 27.10 -0.87 19.92
CA PRO A 26 27.73 -0.46 21.15
C PRO A 26 26.83 0.44 22.02
N ALA A 27 27.02 0.31 23.32
CA ALA A 27 26.39 1.12 24.36
C ALA A 27 27.10 2.47 24.53
N GLY A 28 26.35 3.54 24.79
CA GLY A 28 26.88 4.86 25.14
C GLY A 28 26.38 5.28 26.53
N PRO A 29 27.15 6.09 27.27
CA PRO A 29 26.92 6.40 28.66
C PRO A 29 26.06 7.66 28.88
N GLY A 30 25.42 7.70 30.05
CA GLY A 30 24.58 8.79 30.53
C GLY A 30 25.35 9.98 31.10
N SER A 31 24.64 11.08 31.31
CA SER A 31 25.06 12.17 32.20
C SER A 31 23.87 13.01 32.66
N THR A 32 23.81 13.11 33.91
CA THR A 32 23.19 13.92 34.96
C THR A 32 23.18 15.44 34.78
N GLY A 33 22.17 16.13 35.38
CA GLY A 33 22.36 17.43 35.98
C GLY A 33 21.24 18.47 35.81
N VAL A 34 20.44 18.68 36.85
CA VAL A 34 19.64 19.86 37.13
C VAL A 34 20.45 20.71 38.12
N PRO A 35 20.34 22.05 38.24
CA PRO A 35 19.21 22.68 38.91
C PRO A 35 18.78 24.10 38.41
N GLY A 36 17.60 24.50 38.90
CA GLY A 36 16.84 25.65 38.66
C GLY A 36 17.40 27.06 39.07
N SER A 37 16.68 28.05 38.63
CA SER A 37 16.70 29.38 39.27
C SER A 37 15.41 30.14 39.00
N THR A 38 14.84 30.63 40.05
CA THR A 38 13.72 31.55 40.16
C THR A 38 14.11 32.99 39.80
N ALA A 39 13.27 33.74 39.11
CA ALA A 39 13.37 35.20 39.07
C ALA A 39 12.01 35.89 38.93
N VAL A 40 11.86 36.88 39.73
CA VAL A 40 10.84 37.82 40.16
C VAL A 40 10.29 38.68 39.01
N ALA A 41 8.97 38.98 39.07
CA ALA A 41 8.28 39.95 38.22
C ALA A 41 8.48 41.40 38.71
N PRO A 42 8.47 42.37 37.80
CA PRO A 42 8.14 43.77 38.19
C PRO A 42 6.90 44.32 37.48
N SER A 43 6.31 45.26 38.20
CA SER A 43 5.09 46.03 38.04
C SER A 43 4.79 46.65 36.68
N ALA A 44 3.49 46.75 36.43
CA ALA A 44 2.86 47.36 35.26
C ALA A 44 2.85 48.90 35.30
N THR A 45 3.08 49.51 34.13
CA THR A 45 2.82 50.91 33.80
C THR A 45 1.67 51.00 32.76
N PRO A 46 0.76 51.95 32.80
CA PRO A 46 -0.41 51.99 31.93
C PRO A 46 -0.09 52.43 30.49
N PRO A 47 -0.87 51.99 29.49
CA PRO A 47 -0.55 52.16 28.08
C PRO A 47 -0.96 53.51 27.50
N ALA A 48 -0.13 53.99 26.58
CA ALA A 48 -0.41 55.13 25.70
C ALA A 48 -1.31 54.68 24.51
N PRO A 49 -2.04 55.58 23.83
CA PRO A 49 -3.01 55.24 22.81
C PRO A 49 -2.34 54.65 21.55
N SER A 50 -2.82 53.49 21.16
CA SER A 50 -2.32 52.71 20.00
C SER A 50 -2.71 53.35 18.68
N SER A 51 -1.73 53.70 17.88
CA SER A 51 -1.88 53.95 16.45
C SER A 51 -2.19 52.61 15.74
N SER A 52 -3.32 52.55 15.07
CA SER A 52 -3.72 51.39 14.26
C SER A 52 -2.84 51.28 13.02
N THR A 53 -1.84 50.43 13.09
CA THR A 53 -1.06 49.97 11.92
C THR A 53 -1.93 49.04 11.05
N PRO A 54 -1.94 49.23 9.72
CA PRO A 54 -2.68 48.29 8.85
C PRO A 54 -2.15 46.86 9.06
N VAL A 55 -3.03 45.95 9.46
CA VAL A 55 -2.71 44.53 9.57
C VAL A 55 -2.42 44.02 8.15
N ALA A 56 -1.17 43.60 7.91
CA ALA A 56 -0.82 42.91 6.68
C ALA A 56 -1.72 41.66 6.48
N PRO A 57 -2.18 41.37 5.25
CA PRO A 57 -2.97 40.18 5.00
C PRO A 57 -2.20 38.96 5.49
N PRO A 58 -2.88 37.96 6.08
CA PRO A 58 -2.24 36.75 6.55
C PRO A 58 -1.47 36.09 5.37
N PRO A 59 -0.28 35.52 5.63
CA PRO A 59 0.51 34.86 4.60
C PRO A 59 -0.35 33.77 3.96
N SER A 60 -0.38 33.76 2.62
CA SER A 60 -1.10 32.74 1.84
C SER A 60 -0.65 31.36 2.30
N ALA A 61 -1.59 30.49 2.61
CA ALA A 61 -1.30 29.10 2.94
C ALA A 61 -0.42 28.48 1.83
N PRO A 62 0.59 27.66 2.17
CA PRO A 62 1.41 27.00 1.16
C PRO A 62 0.51 26.24 0.17
N PRO A 63 0.85 26.24 -1.14
CA PRO A 63 0.05 25.57 -2.13
C PRO A 63 -0.13 24.09 -1.75
N ALA A 64 -1.37 23.63 -1.77
CA ALA A 64 -1.70 22.27 -1.42
C ALA A 64 -0.97 21.28 -2.35
N SER A 65 -0.37 20.24 -1.79
CA SER A 65 0.39 19.25 -2.56
C SER A 65 -0.49 18.48 -3.56
N GLU A 66 0.10 18.08 -4.68
CA GLU A 66 -0.58 17.37 -5.76
C GLU A 66 -0.07 15.93 -5.93
N LEU A 67 -0.85 15.13 -6.66
CA LEU A 67 -0.43 13.83 -7.17
C LEU A 67 0.77 13.97 -8.13
N PRO A 68 1.58 12.92 -8.32
CA PRO A 68 2.81 12.98 -9.13
C PRO A 68 2.66 13.54 -10.55
N ARG A 69 1.47 13.41 -11.13
CA ARG A 69 1.14 13.90 -12.48
C ARG A 69 0.08 15.00 -12.47
N GLY A 70 -0.04 15.69 -11.36
CA GLY A 70 -0.91 16.84 -11.14
C GLY A 70 -2.31 16.48 -10.68
N GLY A 71 -2.99 17.48 -10.11
CA GLY A 71 -4.31 17.34 -9.51
C GLY A 71 -4.28 16.66 -8.15
N ARG A 72 -5.44 16.60 -7.51
CA ARG A 72 -5.57 16.05 -6.15
C ARG A 72 -6.43 14.79 -6.08
N GLU A 73 -7.11 14.43 -7.18
CA GLU A 73 -7.99 13.27 -7.28
C GLU A 73 -7.45 12.25 -8.28
N LEU A 74 -7.54 10.96 -7.92
CA LEU A 74 -7.04 9.86 -8.74
C LEU A 74 -8.00 9.51 -9.87
N PHE A 75 -9.26 9.29 -9.53
CA PHE A 75 -10.26 8.84 -10.49
C PHE A 75 -11.31 9.92 -10.77
N PRO A 76 -11.82 9.97 -11.98
CA PRO A 76 -11.63 9.09 -13.14
C PRO A 76 -10.42 9.39 -14.02
N ARG A 77 -9.59 10.41 -13.68
CA ARG A 77 -8.50 10.94 -14.53
C ARG A 77 -7.46 9.87 -14.87
N TYR A 78 -7.04 9.10 -13.88
CA TYR A 78 -5.92 8.18 -14.00
C TYR A 78 -6.33 6.73 -14.23
N ARG A 79 -5.46 5.99 -14.94
CA ARG A 79 -5.35 4.55 -14.92
C ARG A 79 -4.05 4.21 -14.20
N LEU A 80 -4.15 3.47 -13.11
CA LEU A 80 -2.99 3.03 -12.35
C LEU A 80 -2.45 1.74 -12.97
N PHE A 81 -1.15 1.72 -13.29
CA PHE A 81 -0.48 0.54 -13.84
C PHE A 81 0.91 0.41 -13.25
N GLY A 82 1.28 -0.78 -12.80
CA GLY A 82 2.57 -0.97 -12.17
C GLY A 82 2.99 -2.40 -11.93
N TYR A 83 4.07 -2.51 -11.19
CA TYR A 83 4.66 -3.78 -10.79
C TYR A 83 4.82 -3.83 -9.27
N SER A 84 4.69 -5.05 -8.69
CA SER A 84 5.12 -5.34 -7.32
C SER A 84 6.55 -5.87 -7.30
N GLY A 85 7.14 -5.92 -6.10
CA GLY A 85 8.40 -6.60 -5.88
C GLY A 85 9.13 -6.24 -4.59
N TYR A 86 10.21 -6.99 -4.37
CA TYR A 86 11.16 -6.78 -3.28
C TYR A 86 12.60 -6.77 -3.83
N PRO A 87 13.49 -5.90 -3.33
CA PRO A 87 14.85 -5.78 -3.84
C PRO A 87 15.63 -7.10 -3.81
N GLY A 88 16.15 -7.51 -4.96
CA GLY A 88 16.98 -8.72 -5.08
C GLY A 88 16.23 -10.04 -4.93
N ALA A 89 14.89 -10.02 -4.92
CA ALA A 89 14.05 -11.21 -4.84
C ALA A 89 13.16 -11.35 -6.10
N PRO A 90 13.66 -11.92 -7.21
CA PRO A 90 12.90 -12.08 -8.45
C PRO A 90 11.58 -12.86 -8.29
N GLY A 91 11.53 -13.79 -7.34
CA GLY A 91 10.31 -14.54 -7.01
C GLY A 91 9.26 -13.76 -6.24
N GLN A 92 9.55 -12.53 -5.84
CA GLN A 92 8.63 -11.62 -5.16
C GLN A 92 8.21 -10.44 -6.05
N GLY A 93 8.30 -10.61 -7.34
CA GLY A 93 7.77 -9.66 -8.32
C GLY A 93 8.82 -8.93 -9.14
N ARG A 94 8.33 -8.37 -10.23
CA ARG A 94 9.13 -7.80 -11.31
C ARG A 94 10.01 -6.63 -10.90
N LEU A 95 9.60 -5.82 -9.93
CA LEU A 95 10.43 -4.72 -9.42
C LEU A 95 11.69 -5.19 -8.68
N GLY A 96 11.76 -6.46 -8.27
CA GLY A 96 12.95 -7.07 -7.69
C GLY A 96 14.05 -7.40 -8.71
N ILE A 97 13.80 -7.21 -10.02
CA ILE A 97 14.68 -7.63 -11.11
C ILE A 97 15.34 -6.42 -11.77
N GLY A 98 16.66 -6.33 -11.72
CA GLY A 98 17.43 -5.27 -12.36
C GLY A 98 17.32 -3.92 -11.63
N SER A 99 17.49 -2.80 -12.34
CA SER A 99 17.39 -1.48 -11.74
C SER A 99 15.96 -0.95 -11.70
N LEU A 100 15.63 -0.15 -10.70
CA LEU A 100 14.33 0.50 -10.57
C LEU A 100 14.02 1.40 -11.78
N ASP A 101 15.02 2.15 -12.26
CA ASP A 101 14.82 3.04 -13.41
C ASP A 101 14.52 2.26 -14.71
N ALA A 102 15.12 1.07 -14.90
CA ALA A 102 14.77 0.20 -16.02
C ALA A 102 13.32 -0.34 -15.88
N ARG A 103 12.91 -0.70 -14.67
CA ARG A 103 11.53 -1.15 -14.42
C ARG A 103 10.51 -0.03 -14.60
N MET A 104 10.85 1.20 -14.18
CA MET A 104 9.97 2.35 -14.38
C MET A 104 9.79 2.70 -15.88
N LYS A 105 10.87 2.64 -16.67
CA LYS A 105 10.76 2.79 -18.14
C LYS A 105 9.87 1.70 -18.75
N GLU A 106 10.00 0.47 -18.28
CA GLU A 106 9.14 -0.64 -18.74
C GLU A 106 7.67 -0.42 -18.35
N ILE A 107 7.38 0.04 -17.12
CA ILE A 107 6.03 0.38 -16.67
C ILE A 107 5.43 1.47 -17.57
N GLU A 108 6.19 2.52 -17.87
CA GLU A 108 5.72 3.58 -18.77
C GLU A 108 5.40 3.06 -20.18
N GLN A 109 6.28 2.26 -20.75
CA GLN A 109 6.11 1.71 -22.09
C GLN A 109 4.91 0.75 -22.16
N ARG A 110 4.87 -0.23 -21.25
CA ARG A 110 3.81 -1.24 -21.24
C ARG A 110 2.46 -0.67 -20.82
N GLY A 111 2.47 0.27 -19.88
CA GLY A 111 1.27 0.92 -19.35
C GLY A 111 0.45 1.65 -20.45
N GLN A 112 1.07 2.04 -21.58
CA GLN A 112 0.34 2.68 -22.66
C GLN A 112 -0.81 1.82 -23.21
N ALA A 113 -0.60 0.51 -23.34
CA ALA A 113 -1.64 -0.42 -23.79
C ALA A 113 -2.81 -0.58 -22.77
N TRP A 114 -2.59 -0.20 -21.51
CA TRP A 114 -3.54 -0.37 -20.41
C TRP A 114 -4.33 0.90 -20.07
N ARG A 115 -4.04 2.03 -20.72
CA ARG A 115 -4.65 3.34 -20.39
C ARG A 115 -6.16 3.35 -20.50
N GLY A 116 -6.71 2.70 -21.55
CA GLY A 116 -8.17 2.71 -21.79
C GLY A 116 -8.78 4.12 -21.90
N GLY A 117 -8.06 5.06 -22.54
CA GLY A 117 -8.48 6.46 -22.69
C GLY A 117 -8.14 7.39 -21.53
N ARG A 118 -7.58 6.89 -20.43
CA ARG A 118 -7.17 7.68 -19.23
C ARG A 118 -5.70 8.07 -19.29
N THR A 119 -5.30 8.99 -18.42
CA THR A 119 -3.88 9.29 -18.20
C THR A 119 -3.24 8.15 -17.40
N LEU A 120 -2.11 7.65 -17.87
CA LEU A 120 -1.33 6.65 -17.12
C LEU A 120 -0.73 7.30 -15.87
N LEU A 121 -0.91 6.69 -14.71
CA LEU A 121 -0.16 6.99 -13.49
C LEU A 121 0.58 5.71 -13.08
N PRO A 122 1.92 5.68 -13.22
CA PRO A 122 2.73 4.52 -12.85
C PRO A 122 2.67 4.23 -11.36
N VAL A 123 2.78 2.95 -11.01
CA VAL A 123 2.80 2.47 -9.63
C VAL A 123 4.00 1.56 -9.41
N MET A 124 4.71 1.80 -8.33
CA MET A 124 5.66 0.88 -7.72
C MET A 124 5.02 0.33 -6.44
N GLU A 125 4.87 -0.97 -6.32
CA GLU A 125 4.40 -1.61 -5.10
C GLU A 125 5.56 -2.36 -4.43
N LEU A 126 6.09 -1.77 -3.35
CA LEU A 126 7.18 -2.35 -2.55
C LEU A 126 6.59 -3.25 -1.47
N ILE A 127 7.00 -4.50 -1.40
CA ILE A 127 6.73 -5.36 -0.25
C ILE A 127 7.51 -4.79 0.95
N ALA A 128 6.89 -3.87 1.69
CA ALA A 128 7.50 -3.14 2.80
C ALA A 128 7.46 -3.93 4.12
N VAL A 129 6.51 -4.83 4.25
CA VAL A 129 6.43 -5.83 5.34
C VAL A 129 6.32 -7.19 4.72
N THR A 130 7.30 -8.05 4.99
CA THR A 130 7.37 -9.42 4.46
C THR A 130 7.03 -10.40 5.55
N VAL A 131 6.07 -11.27 5.27
CA VAL A 131 5.67 -12.36 6.16
C VAL A 131 6.68 -13.51 6.16
N HIS A 132 6.78 -14.24 7.28
CA HIS A 132 7.66 -15.38 7.43
C HIS A 132 6.94 -16.60 8.04
N GLY A 133 7.49 -17.80 7.80
CA GLY A 133 7.02 -19.03 8.44
C GLY A 133 7.49 -19.21 9.90
N SER A 134 8.35 -18.31 10.41
CA SER A 134 8.88 -18.31 11.76
C SER A 134 8.44 -17.06 12.53
N PRO A 135 8.31 -17.14 13.88
CA PRO A 135 7.70 -16.06 14.66
C PRO A 135 8.50 -14.75 14.71
N GLY A 136 9.80 -14.78 14.44
CA GLY A 136 10.66 -13.62 14.68
C GLY A 136 10.84 -13.34 16.20
N ARG A 137 11.47 -12.19 16.51
CA ARG A 137 11.74 -11.82 17.92
C ARG A 137 10.47 -11.41 18.68
N ASP A 138 9.52 -10.82 18.00
CA ASP A 138 8.27 -10.28 18.57
C ASP A 138 7.07 -11.25 18.43
N GLY A 139 7.27 -12.40 17.82
CA GLY A 139 6.23 -13.40 17.60
C GLY A 139 5.24 -13.06 16.48
N MET A 140 5.49 -11.99 15.70
CA MET A 140 4.53 -11.48 14.71
C MET A 140 4.68 -12.10 13.33
N TYR A 141 5.65 -12.99 13.10
CA TYR A 141 5.84 -13.72 11.83
C TYR A 141 6.05 -12.81 10.62
N ARG A 142 6.68 -11.64 10.83
CA ARG A 142 7.00 -10.71 9.76
C ARG A 142 8.28 -9.92 10.04
N SER A 143 8.83 -9.32 8.99
CA SER A 143 9.89 -8.31 9.12
C SER A 143 9.56 -7.08 8.28
N ARG A 144 10.03 -5.93 8.73
CA ARG A 144 9.87 -4.66 8.03
C ARG A 144 11.12 -4.34 7.22
N THR A 145 10.91 -3.84 6.01
CA THR A 145 11.97 -3.35 5.13
C THR A 145 12.66 -2.13 5.73
N SER A 146 13.99 -2.04 5.56
CA SER A 146 14.77 -0.92 6.10
C SER A 146 14.40 0.42 5.44
N GLU A 147 14.53 1.51 6.21
CA GLU A 147 14.29 2.87 5.70
C GLU A 147 15.15 3.21 4.46
N ALA A 148 16.38 2.69 4.39
CA ALA A 148 17.27 2.92 3.25
C ALA A 148 16.70 2.33 1.94
N ILE A 149 16.06 1.17 2.02
CA ILE A 149 15.39 0.56 0.87
C ILE A 149 14.15 1.39 0.49
N ILE A 150 13.31 1.74 1.45
CA ILE A 150 12.11 2.55 1.19
C ILE A 150 12.50 3.89 0.57
N LYS A 151 13.53 4.55 1.12
CA LYS A 151 14.04 5.82 0.57
C LYS A 151 14.44 5.68 -0.90
N ARG A 152 15.23 4.66 -1.23
CA ARG A 152 15.67 4.42 -2.61
C ARG A 152 14.49 4.21 -3.57
N TRP A 153 13.46 3.50 -3.14
CA TRP A 153 12.26 3.27 -3.95
C TRP A 153 11.40 4.52 -4.05
N HIS A 154 11.27 5.28 -2.97
CA HIS A 154 10.57 6.57 -2.97
C HIS A 154 11.27 7.59 -3.90
N ASP A 155 12.60 7.67 -3.84
CA ASP A 155 13.36 8.55 -4.72
C ASP A 155 13.16 8.16 -6.21
N ALA A 156 13.13 6.86 -6.52
CA ALA A 156 12.84 6.39 -7.88
C ALA A 156 11.40 6.72 -8.29
N ALA A 157 10.41 6.47 -7.45
CA ALA A 157 9.02 6.82 -7.71
C ALA A 157 8.85 8.33 -7.96
N THR A 158 9.52 9.15 -7.18
CA THR A 158 9.48 10.62 -7.30
C THR A 158 10.10 11.08 -8.64
N ARG A 159 11.29 10.56 -9.00
CA ARG A 159 11.93 10.90 -10.30
C ARG A 159 11.04 10.55 -11.50
N HIS A 160 10.34 9.44 -11.42
CA HIS A 160 9.46 8.94 -12.49
C HIS A 160 8.00 9.42 -12.38
N LYS A 161 7.71 10.36 -11.48
CA LYS A 161 6.34 10.86 -11.24
C LYS A 161 5.33 9.72 -11.07
N ALA A 162 5.66 8.78 -10.18
CA ALA A 162 4.90 7.57 -9.90
C ALA A 162 4.39 7.54 -8.47
N LEU A 163 3.38 6.71 -8.21
CA LEU A 163 2.98 6.33 -6.86
C LEU A 163 3.93 5.24 -6.33
N LEU A 164 4.21 5.29 -5.04
CA LEU A 164 4.78 4.21 -4.27
C LEU A 164 3.71 3.66 -3.32
N LEU A 165 3.35 2.40 -3.45
CA LEU A 165 2.50 1.71 -2.48
C LEU A 165 3.39 0.83 -1.60
N LEU A 166 3.25 0.99 -0.28
CA LEU A 166 3.90 0.16 0.71
C LEU A 166 3.01 -1.05 0.97
N ASN A 167 3.42 -2.20 0.43
CA ASN A 167 2.69 -3.44 0.59
C ASN A 167 2.99 -4.08 1.95
N ILE A 168 1.95 -4.53 2.63
CA ILE A 168 1.99 -4.99 4.02
C ILE A 168 1.41 -6.40 4.12
N GLN A 169 2.28 -7.37 4.40
CA GLN A 169 1.97 -8.73 4.78
C GLN A 169 2.13 -8.86 6.31
N PRO A 170 1.08 -8.66 7.11
CA PRO A 170 1.21 -8.33 8.54
C PRO A 170 1.62 -9.52 9.41
N GLY A 171 1.49 -10.77 8.93
CA GLY A 171 1.67 -11.94 9.77
C GLY A 171 0.60 -11.98 10.86
N ARG A 172 1.00 -11.86 12.13
CA ARG A 172 0.10 -11.78 13.29
C ARG A 172 -0.08 -10.36 13.83
N ALA A 173 0.57 -9.37 13.20
CA ALA A 173 0.41 -7.97 13.59
C ALA A 173 -0.88 -7.39 13.01
N ASP A 174 -1.39 -6.33 13.63
CA ASP A 174 -2.53 -5.60 13.12
C ASP A 174 -2.13 -4.67 11.97
N PHE A 175 -2.96 -4.55 10.94
CA PHE A 175 -2.69 -3.66 9.82
C PHE A 175 -2.45 -2.22 10.24
N ILE A 176 -3.24 -1.72 11.20
CA ILE A 176 -3.13 -0.33 11.64
C ILE A 176 -1.76 -0.03 12.27
N ASP A 177 -1.17 -0.98 13.00
CA ASP A 177 0.13 -0.81 13.63
C ASP A 177 1.26 -0.81 12.60
N GLU A 178 1.16 -1.69 11.60
CA GLU A 178 2.11 -1.72 10.49
C GLU A 178 2.01 -0.46 9.62
N VAL A 179 0.81 0.04 9.34
CA VAL A 179 0.59 1.28 8.59
C VAL A 179 1.16 2.49 9.34
N LYS A 180 0.90 2.63 10.64
CA LYS A 180 1.44 3.71 11.48
C LYS A 180 2.97 3.71 11.53
N HIS A 181 3.60 2.54 11.48
CA HIS A 181 5.06 2.44 11.41
C HIS A 181 5.65 3.20 10.23
N PHE A 182 4.91 3.31 9.13
CA PHE A 182 5.33 4.00 7.92
C PHE A 182 4.82 5.46 7.83
N GLU A 183 4.32 6.07 8.90
CA GLU A 183 3.76 7.43 8.90
C GLU A 183 4.68 8.45 8.22
N LYS A 184 5.98 8.41 8.51
CA LYS A 184 6.99 9.28 7.88
C LYS A 184 6.87 9.30 6.35
N TRP A 185 6.70 8.12 5.75
CA TRP A 185 6.59 7.95 4.31
C TRP A 185 5.20 8.30 3.80
N LEU A 186 4.18 8.01 4.56
CA LEU A 186 2.80 8.32 4.20
C LEU A 186 2.50 9.83 4.17
N LYS A 187 3.37 10.67 4.73
CA LYS A 187 3.32 12.13 4.60
C LYS A 187 3.74 12.65 3.22
N TYR A 188 4.32 11.82 2.37
CA TYR A 188 4.58 12.20 0.98
C TYR A 188 3.34 12.04 0.11
N PRO A 189 3.07 12.98 -0.83
CA PRO A 189 1.86 12.97 -1.64
C PRO A 189 1.74 11.76 -2.57
N ASN A 190 2.86 11.15 -2.94
CA ASN A 190 2.94 9.99 -3.84
C ASN A 190 3.01 8.64 -3.13
N VAL A 191 2.86 8.57 -1.80
CA VAL A 191 2.95 7.31 -1.04
C VAL A 191 1.58 6.90 -0.52
N GLY A 192 1.19 5.66 -0.77
CA GLY A 192 0.00 4.99 -0.24
C GLY A 192 0.32 3.63 0.34
N VAL A 193 -0.70 2.85 0.65
CA VAL A 193 -0.56 1.48 1.18
C VAL A 193 -1.26 0.45 0.30
N ALA A 194 -0.71 -0.78 0.31
CA ALA A 194 -1.34 -1.98 -0.22
C ALA A 194 -1.34 -3.05 0.88
N LEU A 195 -2.49 -3.59 1.20
CA LEU A 195 -2.67 -4.54 2.29
C LEU A 195 -2.87 -5.94 1.71
N ASP A 196 -2.16 -6.93 2.25
CA ASP A 196 -2.26 -8.35 1.85
C ASP A 196 -2.98 -9.18 2.93
N PRO A 197 -4.33 -9.17 2.99
CA PRO A 197 -5.07 -9.81 4.05
C PRO A 197 -4.94 -11.34 4.10
N GLU A 198 -4.58 -12.00 3.01
CA GLU A 198 -4.32 -13.44 2.99
C GLU A 198 -3.15 -13.85 3.91
N TRP A 199 -2.30 -12.89 4.26
CA TRP A 199 -1.19 -13.07 5.20
C TRP A 199 -1.52 -12.62 6.63
N ALA A 200 -2.71 -12.04 6.88
CA ALA A 200 -3.18 -11.63 8.21
C ALA A 200 -3.74 -12.85 8.97
N VAL A 201 -2.91 -13.51 9.75
CA VAL A 201 -3.27 -14.75 10.47
C VAL A 201 -3.47 -14.51 11.95
N GLY A 202 -4.39 -15.25 12.56
CA GLY A 202 -4.70 -15.14 13.98
C GLY A 202 -3.69 -15.84 14.91
N LYS A 203 -3.87 -15.66 16.22
CA LYS A 203 -3.09 -16.36 17.25
C LYS A 203 -3.14 -17.87 17.03
N GLY A 204 -1.97 -18.52 17.13
CA GLY A 204 -1.84 -19.97 16.91
C GLY A 204 -1.70 -20.39 15.44
N GLN A 205 -1.98 -19.50 14.49
CA GLN A 205 -1.83 -19.79 13.06
C GLN A 205 -0.44 -19.39 12.58
N VAL A 206 0.03 -20.06 11.51
CA VAL A 206 1.32 -19.77 10.87
C VAL A 206 1.05 -19.32 9.42
N PRO A 207 1.57 -18.15 9.00
CA PRO A 207 1.44 -17.70 7.63
C PRO A 207 1.97 -18.74 6.63
N GLY A 208 1.30 -18.87 5.48
CA GLY A 208 1.65 -19.87 4.46
C GLY A 208 1.11 -21.28 4.73
N ARG A 209 0.69 -21.60 5.97
CA ARG A 209 -0.02 -22.84 6.27
C ARG A 209 -1.53 -22.70 6.20
N VAL A 210 -2.02 -21.49 6.39
CA VAL A 210 -3.44 -21.11 6.26
C VAL A 210 -3.53 -19.75 5.59
N PHE A 211 -4.63 -19.50 4.89
CA PHE A 211 -4.95 -18.14 4.46
C PHE A 211 -5.47 -17.33 5.65
N GLY A 212 -4.92 -16.13 5.79
CA GLY A 212 -5.44 -15.12 6.69
C GLY A 212 -6.70 -14.44 6.16
N SER A 213 -7.12 -13.41 6.86
CA SER A 213 -8.28 -12.60 6.44
C SER A 213 -8.33 -11.30 7.23
N THR A 214 -9.01 -10.30 6.69
CA THR A 214 -9.38 -9.07 7.38
C THR A 214 -10.89 -8.86 7.38
N THR A 215 -11.34 -7.81 8.05
CA THR A 215 -12.75 -7.38 8.07
C THR A 215 -12.90 -5.97 7.53
N GLY A 216 -14.12 -5.60 7.06
CA GLY A 216 -14.40 -4.22 6.70
C GLY A 216 -14.15 -3.22 7.85
N ARG A 217 -14.24 -3.67 9.11
CA ARG A 217 -13.96 -2.84 10.29
C ARG A 217 -12.46 -2.57 10.44
N GLU A 218 -11.61 -3.57 10.37
CA GLU A 218 -10.15 -3.40 10.43
C GLU A 218 -9.63 -2.53 9.27
N LEU A 219 -10.21 -2.66 8.09
CA LEU A 219 -9.92 -1.76 6.97
C LEU A 219 -10.36 -0.31 7.26
N ASN A 220 -11.45 -0.09 8.02
CA ASN A 220 -11.87 1.24 8.44
C ASN A 220 -10.85 1.91 9.36
N ASP A 221 -10.22 1.16 10.26
CA ASP A 221 -9.21 1.71 11.17
C ASP A 221 -8.03 2.29 10.39
N VAL A 222 -7.57 1.56 9.36
CA VAL A 222 -6.54 2.04 8.43
C VAL A 222 -7.02 3.26 7.63
N ALA A 223 -8.24 3.19 7.09
CA ALA A 223 -8.80 4.27 6.28
C ALA A 223 -8.98 5.56 7.07
N LEU A 224 -9.49 5.48 8.30
CA LEU A 224 -9.65 6.62 9.19
C LEU A 224 -8.30 7.28 9.50
N TYR A 225 -7.29 6.47 9.81
CA TYR A 225 -5.94 6.97 10.04
C TYR A 225 -5.37 7.69 8.80
N LEU A 226 -5.48 7.10 7.61
CA LEU A 226 -5.03 7.73 6.37
C LEU A 226 -5.79 9.02 6.06
N SER A 227 -7.09 9.08 6.34
CA SER A 227 -7.91 10.28 6.18
C SER A 227 -7.44 11.42 7.09
N GLN A 228 -7.22 11.13 8.37
CA GLN A 228 -6.68 12.09 9.33
C GLN A 228 -5.30 12.60 8.90
N LEU A 229 -4.41 11.70 8.49
CA LEU A 229 -3.08 12.04 8.00
C LEU A 229 -3.15 12.95 6.76
N THR A 230 -4.04 12.63 5.82
CA THR A 230 -4.27 13.38 4.58
C THR A 230 -4.75 14.79 4.89
N ALA A 231 -5.72 14.93 5.78
CA ALA A 231 -6.25 16.22 6.21
C ALA A 231 -5.20 17.07 6.95
N ALA A 232 -4.50 16.47 7.92
CA ALA A 232 -3.50 17.17 8.74
C ALA A 232 -2.29 17.68 7.94
N ASN A 233 -1.99 17.08 6.80
CA ASN A 233 -0.84 17.45 5.97
C ASN A 233 -1.24 18.05 4.61
N ALA A 234 -2.49 18.42 4.41
CA ALA A 234 -3.03 18.98 3.16
C ALA A 234 -2.65 18.14 1.92
N LEU A 235 -2.64 16.81 2.05
CA LEU A 235 -2.23 15.88 0.99
C LEU A 235 -3.32 15.69 -0.07
N PRO A 236 -2.98 15.30 -1.30
CA PRO A 236 -3.95 14.80 -2.28
C PRO A 236 -4.53 13.46 -1.82
N GLN A 237 -5.51 12.95 -2.56
CA GLN A 237 -6.07 11.64 -2.29
C GLN A 237 -4.99 10.56 -2.12
N LYS A 238 -5.15 9.71 -1.11
CA LYS A 238 -4.23 8.65 -0.76
C LYS A 238 -4.82 7.28 -1.09
N VAL A 239 -4.02 6.42 -1.74
CA VAL A 239 -4.43 5.05 -2.04
C VAL A 239 -4.40 4.20 -0.78
N MET A 240 -5.53 3.55 -0.48
CA MET A 240 -5.61 2.36 0.35
C MET A 240 -6.06 1.19 -0.51
N LEU A 241 -5.11 0.40 -0.96
CA LEU A 241 -5.36 -0.83 -1.71
C LEU A 241 -5.43 -2.01 -0.75
N PHE A 242 -6.26 -2.99 -1.05
CA PHE A 242 -6.23 -4.31 -0.41
C PHE A 242 -6.36 -5.40 -1.48
N HIS A 243 -5.52 -6.42 -1.35
CA HIS A 243 -5.49 -7.57 -2.24
C HIS A 243 -6.54 -8.59 -1.82
N GLN A 244 -7.13 -9.29 -2.79
CA GLN A 244 -8.16 -10.27 -2.51
C GLN A 244 -8.17 -11.39 -3.56
N LEU A 245 -7.74 -12.58 -3.18
CA LEU A 245 -7.74 -13.74 -4.06
C LEU A 245 -9.03 -14.59 -3.95
N HIS A 246 -9.81 -14.42 -2.88
CA HIS A 246 -11.06 -15.12 -2.64
C HIS A 246 -12.00 -14.28 -1.78
N VAL A 247 -13.32 -14.52 -1.86
CA VAL A 247 -14.33 -13.75 -1.11
C VAL A 247 -14.21 -13.88 0.42
N THR A 248 -13.55 -14.91 0.92
CA THR A 248 -13.34 -15.13 2.36
C THR A 248 -12.19 -14.31 2.95
N ILE A 249 -11.35 -13.70 2.11
CA ILE A 249 -10.19 -12.92 2.53
C ILE A 249 -10.61 -11.59 3.15
N VAL A 250 -11.63 -10.93 2.60
CA VAL A 250 -12.23 -9.74 3.21
C VAL A 250 -13.63 -10.10 3.71
N LYS A 251 -13.76 -10.24 5.03
CA LYS A 251 -15.03 -10.55 5.69
C LYS A 251 -15.84 -9.28 5.92
N LYS A 252 -17.17 -9.38 5.81
CA LYS A 252 -18.09 -8.26 6.02
C LYS A 252 -17.66 -6.98 5.27
N PRO A 253 -17.41 -7.05 3.95
CA PRO A 253 -16.96 -5.89 3.16
C PRO A 253 -17.96 -4.73 3.21
N LYS A 254 -19.24 -5.00 3.49
CA LYS A 254 -20.29 -3.97 3.67
C LYS A 254 -20.09 -3.10 4.93
N ASP A 255 -19.24 -3.52 5.87
CA ASP A 255 -18.92 -2.73 7.05
C ASP A 255 -17.85 -1.64 6.75
N LEU A 256 -17.17 -1.73 5.61
CA LEU A 256 -16.25 -0.70 5.14
C LEU A 256 -17.02 0.63 4.94
N ARG A 257 -16.42 1.74 5.31
CA ARG A 257 -17.00 3.10 5.21
C ARG A 257 -16.06 4.02 4.46
N PRO A 258 -16.56 4.85 3.53
CA PRO A 258 -15.72 5.82 2.84
C PRO A 258 -15.18 6.86 3.83
N GLN A 259 -13.92 7.23 3.66
CA GLN A 259 -13.25 8.27 4.43
C GLN A 259 -12.75 9.39 3.49
N PRO A 260 -12.91 10.67 3.85
CA PRO A 260 -12.43 11.78 3.04
C PRO A 260 -10.94 11.67 2.72
N GLY A 261 -10.56 11.95 1.48
CA GLY A 261 -9.15 11.92 1.05
C GLY A 261 -8.55 10.52 0.86
N VAL A 262 -9.32 9.44 1.04
CA VAL A 262 -8.87 8.05 0.83
C VAL A 262 -9.55 7.44 -0.39
N VAL A 263 -8.76 6.87 -1.29
CA VAL A 263 -9.23 6.09 -2.44
C VAL A 263 -9.02 4.60 -2.17
N TYR A 264 -10.10 3.87 -2.16
CA TYR A 264 -10.12 2.44 -1.88
C TYR A 264 -10.01 1.66 -3.18
N ILE A 265 -9.07 0.71 -3.25
CA ILE A 265 -8.91 -0.18 -4.39
C ILE A 265 -8.92 -1.63 -3.91
N ASN A 266 -9.79 -2.45 -4.49
CA ASN A 266 -9.77 -3.89 -4.28
C ASN A 266 -9.08 -4.55 -5.47
N SER A 267 -7.81 -4.97 -5.28
CA SER A 267 -7.01 -5.70 -6.27
C SER A 267 -7.37 -7.18 -6.22
N VAL A 268 -7.86 -7.72 -7.32
CA VAL A 268 -8.20 -9.16 -7.39
C VAL A 268 -7.01 -9.96 -7.90
N ASP A 269 -6.51 -10.86 -7.05
CA ASP A 269 -5.22 -11.53 -7.18
C ASP A 269 -5.31 -13.02 -7.56
N GLY A 270 -6.46 -13.49 -8.03
CA GLY A 270 -6.58 -14.91 -8.41
C GLY A 270 -5.54 -15.33 -9.44
N ILE A 271 -4.81 -16.41 -9.17
CA ILE A 271 -3.86 -17.05 -10.09
C ILE A 271 -4.61 -18.05 -10.97
N GLY A 272 -4.23 -18.16 -12.24
CA GLY A 272 -4.73 -19.23 -13.09
C GLY A 272 -4.98 -18.82 -14.54
N SER A 273 -5.77 -19.67 -15.23
CA SER A 273 -6.18 -19.39 -16.61
C SER A 273 -7.02 -18.11 -16.70
N PRO A 274 -7.09 -17.48 -17.89
CA PRO A 274 -7.95 -16.32 -18.11
C PRO A 274 -9.40 -16.51 -17.59
N GLY A 275 -9.99 -17.67 -17.86
CA GLY A 275 -11.36 -17.98 -17.37
C GLY A 275 -11.46 -18.06 -15.85
N ALA A 276 -10.48 -18.68 -15.18
CA ALA A 276 -10.43 -18.76 -13.72
C ALA A 276 -10.27 -17.38 -13.08
N LYS A 277 -9.40 -16.54 -13.63
CA LYS A 277 -9.19 -15.16 -13.18
C LYS A 277 -10.45 -14.31 -13.35
N VAL A 278 -11.12 -14.41 -14.48
CA VAL A 278 -12.41 -13.71 -14.73
C VAL A 278 -13.47 -14.16 -13.72
N ALA A 279 -13.59 -15.46 -13.47
CA ALA A 279 -14.55 -15.99 -12.50
C ALA A 279 -14.27 -15.51 -11.06
N THR A 280 -12.99 -15.45 -10.67
CA THR A 280 -12.59 -14.90 -9.37
C THR A 280 -12.91 -13.42 -9.29
N PHE A 281 -12.54 -12.63 -10.30
CA PHE A 281 -12.84 -11.21 -10.37
C PHE A 281 -14.34 -10.94 -10.22
N GLN A 282 -15.17 -11.63 -10.99
CA GLN A 282 -16.63 -11.46 -10.92
C GLN A 282 -17.21 -11.79 -9.54
N ARG A 283 -16.72 -12.85 -8.89
CA ARG A 283 -17.16 -13.21 -7.53
C ARG A 283 -16.80 -12.15 -6.50
N VAL A 284 -15.56 -11.68 -6.51
CA VAL A 284 -15.09 -10.66 -5.57
C VAL A 284 -15.80 -9.33 -5.81
N MET A 285 -15.95 -8.92 -7.05
CA MET A 285 -16.59 -7.64 -7.40
C MET A 285 -18.08 -7.58 -7.01
N LYS A 286 -18.79 -8.72 -6.91
CA LYS A 286 -20.18 -8.77 -6.41
C LYS A 286 -20.32 -8.39 -4.92
N THR A 287 -19.25 -8.57 -4.13
CA THR A 287 -19.26 -8.24 -2.70
C THR A 287 -18.73 -6.85 -2.38
N ARG A 288 -18.11 -6.19 -3.37
CA ARG A 288 -17.45 -4.91 -3.25
C ARG A 288 -18.45 -3.76 -3.01
N PRO A 289 -18.24 -2.86 -2.03
CA PRO A 289 -18.97 -1.59 -1.95
C PRO A 289 -18.75 -0.75 -3.22
N SER A 290 -19.77 -0.01 -3.67
CA SER A 290 -19.76 0.71 -4.95
C SER A 290 -18.64 1.74 -5.10
N TYR A 291 -18.25 2.39 -4.00
CA TYR A 291 -17.18 3.40 -3.96
C TYR A 291 -15.76 2.82 -3.91
N VAL A 292 -15.60 1.51 -3.75
CA VAL A 292 -14.29 0.84 -3.82
C VAL A 292 -13.96 0.57 -5.29
N HIS A 293 -12.84 1.06 -5.76
CA HIS A 293 -12.41 0.93 -7.15
C HIS A 293 -11.89 -0.48 -7.46
N PRO A 294 -12.19 -1.02 -8.65
CA PRO A 294 -11.73 -2.34 -9.06
C PRO A 294 -10.25 -2.34 -9.48
N GLY A 295 -9.50 -3.30 -8.98
CA GLY A 295 -8.13 -3.62 -9.40
C GLY A 295 -7.99 -5.04 -9.92
N PHE A 296 -6.95 -5.30 -10.69
CA PHE A 296 -6.67 -6.61 -11.28
C PHE A 296 -5.17 -6.88 -11.29
N LYS A 297 -4.75 -8.02 -10.72
CA LYS A 297 -3.35 -8.44 -10.67
C LYS A 297 -3.09 -9.58 -11.62
N LEU A 298 -1.95 -9.56 -12.28
CA LEU A 298 -1.46 -10.58 -13.22
C LEU A 298 -0.10 -11.08 -12.74
N PHE A 299 0.15 -12.37 -12.90
CA PHE A 299 1.37 -13.03 -12.47
C PHE A 299 2.13 -13.58 -13.68
N TYR A 300 3.34 -13.06 -13.93
CA TYR A 300 4.11 -13.41 -15.13
C TYR A 300 4.40 -14.91 -15.26
N ALA A 301 4.76 -15.54 -14.15
CA ALA A 301 5.13 -16.96 -14.14
C ALA A 301 3.91 -17.85 -13.86
N GLU A 302 3.15 -17.56 -12.83
CA GLU A 302 2.09 -18.43 -12.30
C GLU A 302 0.88 -18.52 -13.24
N ASP A 303 0.45 -17.39 -13.82
CA ASP A 303 -0.65 -17.39 -14.78
C ASP A 303 -0.29 -18.12 -16.08
N VAL A 304 0.98 -18.00 -16.52
CA VAL A 304 1.44 -18.74 -17.72
C VAL A 304 1.58 -20.21 -17.43
N LYS A 305 2.12 -20.59 -16.27
CA LYS A 305 2.28 -22.00 -15.88
C LYS A 305 0.92 -22.72 -15.80
N THR A 306 -0.09 -22.07 -15.26
CA THR A 306 -1.41 -22.67 -15.05
C THR A 306 -2.37 -22.43 -16.22
N GLY A 307 -2.32 -21.25 -16.85
CA GLY A 307 -3.24 -20.81 -17.90
C GLY A 307 -2.66 -20.74 -19.30
N LYS A 308 -1.40 -21.12 -19.48
CA LYS A 308 -0.63 -21.12 -20.73
C LYS A 308 -0.34 -19.73 -21.31
N ARG A 309 -0.99 -18.67 -20.85
CA ARG A 309 -0.77 -17.30 -21.28
C ARG A 309 -1.28 -16.28 -20.28
N LEU A 310 -0.74 -15.07 -20.35
CA LEU A 310 -1.31 -13.90 -19.67
C LEU A 310 -2.56 -13.38 -20.38
N MET A 311 -3.45 -12.74 -19.62
CA MET A 311 -4.53 -11.95 -20.21
C MET A 311 -3.97 -10.69 -20.85
N THR A 312 -4.55 -10.32 -21.98
CA THR A 312 -4.23 -9.07 -22.70
C THR A 312 -4.92 -7.86 -22.08
N ALA A 313 -4.41 -6.66 -22.35
CA ALA A 313 -5.05 -5.43 -21.94
C ALA A 313 -6.52 -5.35 -22.40
N LYS A 314 -6.80 -5.75 -23.65
CA LYS A 314 -8.15 -5.78 -24.20
C LYS A 314 -9.12 -6.67 -23.43
N GLU A 315 -8.65 -7.83 -22.97
CA GLU A 315 -9.46 -8.77 -22.17
C GLU A 315 -9.75 -8.19 -20.79
N VAL A 316 -8.73 -7.68 -20.10
CA VAL A 316 -8.89 -7.14 -18.74
C VAL A 316 -9.72 -5.85 -18.74
N LEU A 317 -9.49 -4.95 -19.69
CA LEU A 317 -10.25 -3.69 -19.78
C LEU A 317 -11.71 -3.87 -20.24
N ARG A 318 -12.10 -5.06 -20.70
CA ARG A 318 -13.52 -5.41 -20.98
C ARG A 318 -14.27 -5.94 -19.76
N LEU A 319 -13.58 -6.26 -18.66
CA LEU A 319 -14.22 -6.71 -17.43
C LEU A 319 -15.20 -5.64 -16.90
N LYS A 320 -16.24 -6.11 -16.19
CA LYS A 320 -17.24 -5.25 -15.54
C LYS A 320 -17.32 -5.60 -14.05
N PRO A 321 -17.08 -4.59 -13.17
CA PRO A 321 -16.63 -3.21 -13.46
C PRO A 321 -15.24 -3.21 -14.11
N GLN A 322 -14.94 -2.17 -14.92
CA GLN A 322 -13.64 -2.08 -15.58
C GLN A 322 -12.54 -1.81 -14.55
N PRO A 323 -11.46 -2.65 -14.46
CA PRO A 323 -10.36 -2.38 -13.53
C PRO A 323 -9.72 -1.02 -13.75
N GLU A 324 -9.47 -0.29 -12.66
CA GLU A 324 -8.84 1.03 -12.66
C GLU A 324 -7.40 0.99 -12.16
N TYR A 325 -7.03 -0.10 -11.50
CA TYR A 325 -5.68 -0.46 -11.08
C TYR A 325 -5.28 -1.79 -11.72
N ILE A 326 -4.09 -1.82 -12.33
CA ILE A 326 -3.52 -3.02 -12.95
C ILE A 326 -2.13 -3.23 -12.39
N LEU A 327 -1.87 -4.40 -11.83
CA LEU A 327 -0.58 -4.78 -11.27
C LEU A 327 -0.05 -6.05 -11.94
N PHE A 328 1.26 -6.10 -12.11
CA PHE A 328 1.98 -7.32 -12.48
C PHE A 328 2.99 -7.71 -11.40
N GLU A 329 3.06 -9.01 -11.13
CA GLU A 329 4.06 -9.62 -10.27
C GLU A 329 4.92 -10.61 -11.02
#